data_d2970f2761f5a1b81ca6ac6d7ac2d105
#
_entry.id   d2970f2761f5a1b81ca6ac6d7ac2d105
#
_cell.length_a   1.000
_cell.length_b   1.000
_cell.length_c   1.000
_cell.angle_alpha   90.00
_cell.angle_beta   90.00
_cell.angle_gamma   90.00
#
_symmetry.space_group_name_H-M   'P 1'
#
loop_
_entity.id
_entity.type
_entity.pdbx_description
1 polymer ?
#
loop_
_entity_poly.entity_id
_entity_poly.type
_entity_poly.pdbx_seq_one_letter_code
_entity_poly.pdbx_strand_id
1 'polypeptide(L)'
;MNAANNTTRRFTGTGNAEAEGILTRALPEIAGDIARSVPCGIAGVFLGGGYGRGEGGVFVKADSSAALYNDLDFFVFTNALAPSQRKAVNATLEKISQKWTAKLGIDVDFSPAKNVSSLAQVENTLMFQELRNGYVCILGDTALPLRAIAELSPDRLPLSEALRLMLNRGMGLMFAGEKLAKKSADTNFILRNFNKCTLGCGDALLISRGLYRWKISERAECLANMQNSEFSKRLGAKYAEAVSFKFSPADGLPESPAAEWEELAAIWRRTLAEILGVDGIEKAAGAIRAQSHSETAGIKNFLRWTLRMGRVDFSRSAFADPTLKTLSMLVKELSAAGAYPQIPPTLLRAWKHFN
;
A
#
# COMPACT_ATOMS: atom_id res chain seq x y z
N MET A 1 -19.65 -22.43 22.53
CA MET A 1 -20.49 -21.27 22.89
C MET A 1 -19.64 -20.31 23.69
N ASN A 2 -19.10 -19.28 23.07
CA ASN A 2 -18.55 -18.12 23.76
C ASN A 2 -19.02 -16.88 22.99
N ALA A 3 -20.16 -16.37 23.40
CA ALA A 3 -20.65 -15.05 23.06
C ALA A 3 -19.91 -14.05 23.98
N ALA A 4 -18.71 -13.66 23.59
CA ALA A 4 -17.98 -12.63 24.29
C ALA A 4 -17.40 -11.64 23.29
N ASN A 5 -17.77 -10.40 23.50
CA ASN A 5 -17.34 -9.17 22.85
C ASN A 5 -17.97 -8.84 21.49
N ASN A 6 -19.26 -8.49 21.52
CA ASN A 6 -19.86 -7.59 20.58
C ASN A 6 -19.57 -6.13 21.01
N THR A 7 -18.31 -5.78 21.24
CA THR A 7 -17.84 -4.41 21.14
C THR A 7 -17.99 -4.06 19.65
N THR A 8 -18.84 -3.11 19.32
CA THR A 8 -19.13 -2.61 17.98
C THR A 8 -17.78 -2.34 17.29
N ARG A 9 -17.37 -3.26 16.40
CA ARG A 9 -16.08 -3.16 15.70
C ARG A 9 -16.16 -1.96 14.77
N ARG A 10 -15.27 -1.00 14.93
CA ARG A 10 -15.20 0.20 14.10
C ARG A 10 -14.46 -0.12 12.80
N PHE A 11 -14.96 0.44 11.68
CA PHE A 11 -14.32 0.38 10.37
C PHE A 11 -13.53 1.65 10.06
N THR A 12 -13.96 2.79 10.61
CA THR A 12 -13.44 4.10 10.29
C THR A 12 -12.62 4.70 11.43
N GLY A 13 -11.61 5.50 11.10
CA GLY A 13 -10.77 6.17 12.09
C GLY A 13 -11.53 7.16 12.96
N THR A 14 -12.58 7.81 12.41
CA THR A 14 -13.42 8.77 13.12
C THR A 14 -14.61 8.15 13.85
N GLY A 15 -15.03 6.93 13.47
CA GLY A 15 -16.26 6.29 13.97
C GLY A 15 -17.53 7.01 13.50
N ASN A 16 -17.51 7.61 12.32
CA ASN A 16 -18.66 8.29 11.74
C ASN A 16 -19.82 7.29 11.54
N ALA A 17 -20.97 7.54 12.18
CA ALA A 17 -22.09 6.61 12.24
C ALA A 17 -22.67 6.27 10.85
N GLU A 18 -22.70 7.23 9.92
CA GLU A 18 -23.22 7.01 8.57
C GLU A 18 -22.29 6.08 7.77
N ALA A 19 -20.99 6.35 7.79
CA ALA A 19 -19.98 5.52 7.13
C ALA A 19 -19.91 4.10 7.72
N GLU A 20 -19.99 3.96 9.06
CA GLU A 20 -20.12 2.67 9.74
C GLU A 20 -21.38 1.93 9.28
N GLY A 21 -22.53 2.64 9.18
CA GLY A 21 -23.78 2.10 8.67
C GLY A 21 -23.73 1.63 7.21
N ILE A 22 -23.02 2.36 6.35
CA ILE A 22 -22.79 1.94 4.96
C ILE A 22 -22.06 0.58 4.91
N LEU A 23 -20.95 0.44 5.64
CA LEU A 23 -20.16 -0.80 5.65
C LEU A 23 -20.90 -1.95 6.34
N THR A 24 -21.61 -1.69 7.43
CA THR A 24 -22.42 -2.70 8.13
C THR A 24 -23.46 -3.33 7.22
N ARG A 25 -24.06 -2.55 6.30
CA ARG A 25 -25.01 -3.07 5.30
C ARG A 25 -24.31 -3.71 4.10
N ALA A 26 -23.25 -3.09 3.58
CA ALA A 26 -22.61 -3.55 2.34
C ALA A 26 -21.85 -4.86 2.51
N LEU A 27 -21.13 -5.06 3.60
CA LEU A 27 -20.27 -6.24 3.78
C LEU A 27 -21.03 -7.58 3.74
N PRO A 28 -22.20 -7.74 4.42
CA PRO A 28 -22.99 -8.95 4.30
C PRO A 28 -23.55 -9.19 2.89
N GLU A 29 -23.92 -8.10 2.17
CA GLU A 29 -24.42 -8.22 0.80
C GLU A 29 -23.29 -8.64 -0.17
N ILE A 30 -22.06 -8.10 -0.02
CA ILE A 30 -20.86 -8.52 -0.76
C ILE A 30 -20.58 -10.01 -0.50
N ALA A 31 -20.59 -10.42 0.76
CA ALA A 31 -20.41 -11.83 1.14
C ALA A 31 -21.48 -12.74 0.49
N GLY A 32 -22.73 -12.31 0.47
CA GLY A 32 -23.84 -13.01 -0.18
C GLY A 32 -23.64 -13.13 -1.71
N ASP A 33 -23.16 -12.08 -2.38
CA ASP A 33 -22.84 -12.14 -3.82
C ASP A 33 -21.71 -13.13 -4.11
N ILE A 34 -20.66 -13.14 -3.29
CA ILE A 34 -19.55 -14.09 -3.41
C ILE A 34 -20.07 -15.52 -3.21
N ALA A 35 -20.82 -15.77 -2.14
CA ALA A 35 -21.32 -17.10 -1.80
C ALA A 35 -22.24 -17.69 -2.91
N ARG A 36 -23.01 -16.83 -3.59
CA ARG A 36 -23.90 -17.26 -4.68
C ARG A 36 -23.18 -17.46 -6.01
N SER A 37 -22.15 -16.66 -6.29
CA SER A 37 -21.57 -16.56 -7.64
C SER A 37 -20.26 -17.33 -7.80
N VAL A 38 -19.50 -17.51 -6.72
CA VAL A 38 -18.23 -18.24 -6.77
C VAL A 38 -18.51 -19.75 -6.61
N PRO A 39 -18.15 -20.57 -7.60
CA PRO A 39 -18.65 -21.95 -7.71
C PRO A 39 -18.15 -22.89 -6.60
N CYS A 40 -16.97 -22.65 -6.02
CA CYS A 40 -16.41 -23.52 -4.95
C CYS A 40 -15.10 -23.00 -4.39
N GLY A 41 -14.67 -23.59 -3.29
CA GLY A 41 -13.28 -23.56 -2.83
C GLY A 41 -12.86 -22.31 -2.06
N ILE A 42 -13.77 -21.38 -1.74
CA ILE A 42 -13.43 -20.26 -0.83
C ILE A 42 -13.20 -20.80 0.58
N ALA A 43 -12.02 -20.56 1.11
CA ALA A 43 -11.66 -20.83 2.51
C ALA A 43 -11.97 -19.63 3.40
N GLY A 44 -11.81 -18.41 2.86
CA GLY A 44 -12.16 -17.18 3.55
C GLY A 44 -11.99 -15.94 2.68
N VAL A 45 -12.80 -14.92 2.98
CA VAL A 45 -12.70 -13.58 2.41
C VAL A 45 -12.63 -12.56 3.55
N PHE A 46 -11.63 -11.71 3.49
CA PHE A 46 -11.28 -10.79 4.57
C PHE A 46 -11.13 -9.37 4.04
N LEU A 47 -11.86 -8.44 4.61
CA LEU A 47 -11.59 -7.02 4.41
C LEU A 47 -10.33 -6.66 5.20
N GLY A 48 -9.29 -6.24 4.51
CA GLY A 48 -8.05 -5.69 5.05
C GLY A 48 -7.99 -4.18 4.90
N GLY A 49 -6.79 -3.67 4.63
CA GLY A 49 -6.59 -2.24 4.38
C GLY A 49 -7.02 -1.35 5.55
N GLY A 50 -7.36 -0.11 5.26
CA GLY A 50 -7.77 0.87 6.27
C GLY A 50 -9.03 0.45 7.01
N TYR A 51 -10.08 0.08 6.29
CA TYR A 51 -11.35 -0.31 6.89
C TYR A 51 -11.27 -1.62 7.67
N GLY A 52 -10.46 -2.57 7.23
CA GLY A 52 -10.22 -3.82 7.97
C GLY A 52 -9.55 -3.60 9.33
N ARG A 53 -8.72 -2.55 9.44
CA ARG A 53 -8.02 -2.18 10.69
C ARG A 53 -8.78 -1.18 11.56
N GLY A 54 -9.95 -0.67 11.13
CA GLY A 54 -10.66 0.41 11.83
C GLY A 54 -10.03 1.79 11.61
N GLU A 55 -9.27 1.96 10.55
CA GLU A 55 -8.53 3.17 10.16
C GLU A 55 -9.02 3.75 8.83
N GLY A 56 -10.22 3.38 8.38
CA GLY A 56 -10.80 3.89 7.14
C GLY A 56 -11.10 5.38 7.18
N GLY A 57 -10.90 6.07 6.06
CA GLY A 57 -11.20 7.48 5.91
C GLY A 57 -12.67 7.74 5.59
N VAL A 58 -13.17 8.86 6.09
CA VAL A 58 -14.53 9.33 5.83
C VAL A 58 -14.48 10.74 5.27
N PHE A 59 -15.01 10.91 4.07
CA PHE A 59 -15.17 12.21 3.46
C PHE A 59 -16.53 12.78 3.83
N VAL A 60 -16.55 13.96 4.43
CA VAL A 60 -17.77 14.68 4.76
C VAL A 60 -18.05 15.70 3.66
N LYS A 61 -19.17 15.54 2.98
CA LYS A 61 -19.59 16.43 1.90
C LYS A 61 -20.14 17.76 2.42
N ALA A 62 -20.33 18.72 1.53
CA ALA A 62 -20.87 20.03 1.85
C ALA A 62 -22.29 19.99 2.47
N ASP A 63 -23.09 18.97 2.13
CA ASP A 63 -24.41 18.71 2.72
C ASP A 63 -24.35 17.96 4.05
N SER A 64 -23.18 17.80 4.63
CA SER A 64 -22.89 17.06 5.86
C SER A 64 -23.08 15.54 5.75
N SER A 65 -23.42 14.98 4.58
CA SER A 65 -23.46 13.53 4.39
C SER A 65 -22.06 12.95 4.36
N ALA A 66 -21.91 11.73 4.89
CA ALA A 66 -20.63 11.04 4.89
C ALA A 66 -20.50 10.05 3.72
N ALA A 67 -19.31 9.97 3.14
CA ALA A 67 -18.95 9.00 2.12
C ALA A 67 -17.68 8.25 2.52
N LEU A 68 -17.56 7.01 2.07
CA LEU A 68 -16.32 6.27 2.17
C LEU A 68 -15.28 6.92 1.26
N TYR A 69 -14.01 6.95 1.70
CA TYR A 69 -12.94 7.60 0.94
C TYR A 69 -11.88 6.65 0.40
N ASN A 70 -11.54 5.65 1.19
CA ASN A 70 -10.53 4.66 0.81
C ASN A 70 -11.18 3.50 0.05
N ASP A 71 -10.34 2.75 -0.64
CA ASP A 71 -10.68 1.52 -1.32
C ASP A 71 -11.07 0.43 -0.31
N LEU A 72 -11.94 -0.51 -0.70
CA LEU A 72 -12.19 -1.73 0.08
C LEU A 72 -11.28 -2.84 -0.44
N ASP A 73 -10.26 -3.20 0.33
CA ASP A 73 -9.26 -4.22 -0.02
C ASP A 73 -9.67 -5.59 0.52
N PHE A 74 -10.16 -6.48 -0.33
CA PHE A 74 -10.52 -7.84 0.06
C PHE A 74 -9.42 -8.85 -0.27
N PHE A 75 -9.05 -9.63 0.72
CA PHE A 75 -8.13 -10.77 0.58
C PHE A 75 -8.92 -12.06 0.45
N VAL A 76 -8.67 -12.81 -0.63
CA VAL A 76 -9.40 -14.03 -0.96
C VAL A 76 -8.50 -15.23 -0.84
N PHE A 77 -8.85 -16.12 0.08
CA PHE A 77 -8.14 -17.39 0.28
C PHE A 77 -9.01 -18.56 -0.12
N THR A 78 -8.39 -19.54 -0.76
CA THR A 78 -9.06 -20.73 -1.29
C THR A 78 -8.41 -21.99 -0.76
N ASN A 79 -9.15 -23.07 -0.71
CA ASN A 79 -8.60 -24.40 -0.68
C ASN A 79 -7.78 -24.67 -1.95
N ALA A 80 -7.12 -25.82 -2.06
CA ALA A 80 -6.34 -26.15 -3.24
C ALA A 80 -7.23 -26.14 -4.50
N LEU A 81 -7.05 -25.14 -5.35
CA LEU A 81 -7.75 -25.02 -6.63
C LEU A 81 -6.78 -25.22 -7.79
N ALA A 82 -7.25 -25.93 -8.82
CA ALA A 82 -6.55 -25.99 -10.10
C ALA A 82 -6.42 -24.57 -10.73
N PRO A 83 -5.40 -24.33 -11.58
CA PRO A 83 -5.21 -23.02 -12.19
C PRO A 83 -6.43 -22.48 -12.97
N SER A 84 -7.16 -23.37 -13.67
CA SER A 84 -8.40 -23.02 -14.39
C SER A 84 -9.54 -22.59 -13.45
N GLN A 85 -9.73 -23.31 -12.36
CA GLN A 85 -10.73 -22.97 -11.33
C GLN A 85 -10.39 -21.61 -10.67
N ARG A 86 -9.13 -21.39 -10.32
CA ARG A 86 -8.68 -20.11 -9.75
C ARG A 86 -8.88 -18.95 -10.72
N LYS A 87 -8.65 -19.17 -12.03
CA LYS A 87 -8.95 -18.18 -13.07
C LYS A 87 -10.44 -17.85 -13.12
N ALA A 88 -11.31 -18.85 -13.03
CA ALA A 88 -12.77 -18.65 -13.01
C ALA A 88 -13.22 -17.89 -11.75
N VAL A 89 -12.67 -18.22 -10.57
CA VAL A 89 -12.91 -17.49 -9.31
C VAL A 89 -12.53 -16.01 -9.49
N ASN A 90 -11.32 -15.71 -9.95
CA ASN A 90 -10.86 -14.34 -10.13
C ASN A 90 -11.75 -13.56 -11.12
N ALA A 91 -12.17 -14.18 -12.22
CA ALA A 91 -13.07 -13.54 -13.18
C ALA A 91 -14.46 -13.22 -12.58
N THR A 92 -14.95 -14.06 -11.67
CA THR A 92 -16.19 -13.81 -10.95
C THR A 92 -16.04 -12.69 -9.94
N LEU A 93 -14.93 -12.68 -9.18
CA LEU A 93 -14.62 -11.62 -8.22
C LEU A 93 -14.48 -10.26 -8.90
N GLU A 94 -13.88 -10.21 -10.09
CA GLU A 94 -13.78 -8.98 -10.90
C GLU A 94 -15.16 -8.39 -11.23
N LYS A 95 -16.14 -9.21 -11.61
CA LYS A 95 -17.51 -8.76 -11.86
C LYS A 95 -18.19 -8.23 -10.59
N ILE A 96 -17.95 -8.88 -9.45
CA ILE A 96 -18.46 -8.42 -8.16
C ILE A 96 -17.79 -7.09 -7.77
N SER A 97 -16.50 -6.96 -7.97
CA SER A 97 -15.74 -5.72 -7.79
C SER A 97 -16.39 -4.56 -8.55
N GLN A 98 -16.57 -4.70 -9.85
CA GLN A 98 -17.17 -3.67 -10.72
C GLN A 98 -18.58 -3.27 -10.27
N LYS A 99 -19.42 -4.25 -9.89
CA LYS A 99 -20.75 -4.01 -9.35
C LYS A 99 -20.71 -3.14 -8.10
N TRP A 100 -19.84 -3.50 -7.15
CA TRP A 100 -19.79 -2.82 -5.85
C TRP A 100 -19.04 -1.49 -5.90
N THR A 101 -18.03 -1.36 -6.76
CA THR A 101 -17.41 -0.07 -7.08
C THR A 101 -18.45 0.93 -7.57
N ALA A 102 -19.30 0.52 -8.54
CA ALA A 102 -20.37 1.37 -9.02
C ALA A 102 -21.41 1.71 -7.93
N LYS A 103 -21.74 0.78 -7.03
CA LYS A 103 -22.72 0.97 -5.96
C LYS A 103 -22.22 1.87 -4.83
N LEU A 104 -20.94 1.76 -4.45
CA LEU A 104 -20.36 2.47 -3.31
C LEU A 104 -19.65 3.78 -3.70
N GLY A 105 -19.31 3.95 -4.98
CA GLY A 105 -18.57 5.12 -5.47
C GLY A 105 -17.10 5.16 -5.04
N ILE A 106 -16.56 4.07 -4.55
CA ILE A 106 -15.15 3.85 -4.22
C ILE A 106 -14.69 2.53 -4.82
N ASP A 107 -13.38 2.36 -5.04
CA ASP A 107 -12.84 1.11 -5.54
C ASP A 107 -13.07 -0.04 -4.55
N VAL A 108 -13.53 -1.18 -5.07
CA VAL A 108 -13.74 -2.42 -4.32
C VAL A 108 -12.86 -3.49 -4.93
N ASP A 109 -11.72 -3.75 -4.32
CA ASP A 109 -10.67 -4.58 -4.88
C ASP A 109 -10.61 -5.95 -4.21
N PHE A 110 -10.61 -7.02 -5.02
CA PHE A 110 -10.32 -8.36 -4.56
C PHE A 110 -8.92 -8.77 -4.97
N SER A 111 -8.09 -9.14 -3.99
CA SER A 111 -6.80 -9.74 -4.29
C SER A 111 -6.98 -11.00 -5.16
N PRO A 112 -6.04 -11.31 -6.06
CA PRO A 112 -6.05 -12.60 -6.74
C PRO A 112 -6.14 -13.74 -5.72
N ALA A 113 -7.09 -14.67 -5.96
CA ALA A 113 -7.34 -15.79 -5.05
C ALA A 113 -6.06 -16.60 -4.83
N LYS A 114 -5.70 -16.83 -3.56
CA LYS A 114 -4.51 -17.57 -3.15
C LYS A 114 -4.91 -18.83 -2.41
N ASN A 115 -4.23 -19.94 -2.70
CA ASN A 115 -4.38 -21.14 -1.89
C ASN A 115 -3.83 -20.91 -0.49
N VAL A 116 -4.54 -21.36 0.54
CA VAL A 116 -4.12 -21.27 1.95
C VAL A 116 -2.69 -21.81 2.14
N SER A 117 -2.36 -22.91 1.47
CA SER A 117 -1.02 -23.52 1.54
C SER A 117 0.13 -22.62 1.04
N SER A 118 -0.18 -21.59 0.26
CA SER A 118 0.83 -20.65 -0.22
C SER A 118 1.09 -19.47 0.72
N LEU A 119 0.34 -19.33 1.80
CA LEU A 119 0.46 -18.19 2.71
C LEU A 119 1.78 -18.18 3.49
N ALA A 120 2.33 -19.35 3.82
CA ALA A 120 3.63 -19.45 4.44
C ALA A 120 4.79 -18.83 3.63
N GLN A 121 4.60 -18.63 2.31
CA GLN A 121 5.61 -18.01 1.46
C GLN A 121 5.55 -16.46 1.46
N VAL A 122 4.50 -15.87 2.02
CA VAL A 122 4.24 -14.42 2.01
C VAL A 122 4.13 -13.81 3.41
N GLU A 123 4.36 -14.60 4.43
CA GLU A 123 4.18 -14.23 5.83
C GLU A 123 5.01 -13.01 6.27
N ASN A 124 6.20 -12.83 5.69
CA ASN A 124 7.11 -11.74 6.03
C ASN A 124 6.83 -10.43 5.29
N THR A 125 5.79 -10.37 4.46
CA THR A 125 5.44 -9.13 3.78
C THR A 125 4.60 -8.24 4.66
N LEU A 126 4.87 -6.93 4.63
CA LEU A 126 4.12 -5.93 5.38
C LEU A 126 2.60 -6.06 5.16
N MET A 127 2.16 -6.24 3.92
CA MET A 127 0.75 -6.36 3.56
C MET A 127 0.06 -7.53 4.29
N PHE A 128 0.68 -8.70 4.34
CA PHE A 128 0.08 -9.87 5.01
C PHE A 128 0.19 -9.79 6.54
N GLN A 129 1.24 -9.16 7.05
CA GLN A 129 1.34 -8.89 8.48
C GLN A 129 0.32 -7.85 8.95
N GLU A 130 0.08 -6.80 8.16
CA GLU A 130 -1.01 -5.85 8.43
C GLU A 130 -2.39 -6.53 8.37
N LEU A 131 -2.60 -7.45 7.39
CA LEU A 131 -3.83 -8.24 7.33
C LEU A 131 -3.99 -9.09 8.60
N ARG A 132 -2.95 -9.81 9.02
CA ARG A 132 -3.00 -10.63 10.25
C ARG A 132 -3.36 -9.81 11.49
N ASN A 133 -2.87 -8.59 11.59
CA ASN A 133 -3.06 -7.70 12.73
C ASN A 133 -4.33 -6.86 12.67
N GLY A 134 -5.06 -6.85 11.55
CA GLY A 134 -6.32 -6.10 11.44
C GLY A 134 -7.12 -6.46 10.19
N TYR A 135 -8.18 -7.26 10.35
CA TYR A 135 -9.09 -7.64 9.27
C TYR A 135 -10.52 -7.82 9.77
N VAL A 136 -11.47 -7.79 8.86
CA VAL A 136 -12.85 -8.21 9.07
C VAL A 136 -13.13 -9.44 8.21
N CYS A 137 -13.46 -10.56 8.81
CA CYS A 137 -13.92 -11.72 8.05
C CYS A 137 -15.36 -11.47 7.56
N ILE A 138 -15.58 -11.54 6.24
CA ILE A 138 -16.91 -11.43 5.67
C ILE A 138 -17.48 -12.77 5.21
N LEU A 139 -16.61 -13.75 4.96
CA LEU A 139 -17.01 -15.11 4.55
C LEU A 139 -15.94 -16.12 4.97
N GLY A 140 -16.35 -17.30 5.43
CA GLY A 140 -15.50 -18.44 5.72
C GLY A 140 -14.95 -18.46 7.14
N ASP A 141 -13.74 -18.97 7.32
CA ASP A 141 -13.12 -19.19 8.63
C ASP A 141 -12.52 -17.92 9.21
N THR A 142 -13.12 -17.40 10.26
CA THR A 142 -12.73 -16.15 10.91
C THR A 142 -11.29 -16.13 11.46
N ALA A 143 -10.71 -17.27 11.80
CA ALA A 143 -9.37 -17.38 12.37
C ALA A 143 -8.28 -17.69 11.32
N LEU A 144 -8.66 -17.83 10.04
CA LEU A 144 -7.74 -18.27 9.00
C LEU A 144 -6.47 -17.40 8.87
N PRO A 145 -6.52 -16.04 8.85
CA PRO A 145 -5.31 -15.25 8.78
C PRO A 145 -4.37 -15.46 9.96
N LEU A 146 -4.90 -15.63 11.16
CA LEU A 146 -4.11 -15.87 12.38
C LEU A 146 -3.39 -17.22 12.37
N ARG A 147 -4.01 -18.25 11.76
CA ARG A 147 -3.43 -19.58 11.69
C ARG A 147 -2.49 -19.77 10.50
N ALA A 148 -2.79 -19.14 9.37
CA ALA A 148 -2.10 -19.38 8.11
C ALA A 148 -0.94 -18.42 7.85
N ILE A 149 -0.89 -17.28 8.53
CA ILE A 149 0.19 -16.30 8.45
C ILE A 149 0.90 -16.30 9.79
N ALA A 150 2.17 -16.72 9.82
CA ALA A 150 2.96 -16.69 11.05
C ALA A 150 3.12 -15.24 11.55
N GLU A 151 3.14 -15.06 12.87
CA GLU A 151 3.32 -13.75 13.47
C GLU A 151 4.76 -13.28 13.31
N LEU A 152 4.90 -12.07 12.79
CA LEU A 152 6.16 -11.37 12.75
C LEU A 152 6.10 -10.15 13.66
N SER A 153 7.06 -10.02 14.55
CA SER A 153 7.19 -8.80 15.35
C SER A 153 7.50 -7.61 14.43
N PRO A 154 6.88 -6.42 14.65
CA PRO A 154 7.06 -5.25 13.77
C PRO A 154 8.51 -4.81 13.59
N ASP A 155 9.36 -5.01 14.61
CA ASP A 155 10.80 -4.71 14.57
C ASP A 155 11.61 -5.67 13.68
N ARG A 156 11.00 -6.78 13.23
CA ARG A 156 11.61 -7.76 12.32
C ARG A 156 11.15 -7.64 10.88
N LEU A 157 10.38 -6.62 10.55
CA LEU A 157 10.01 -6.36 9.15
C LEU A 157 11.28 -6.17 8.31
N PRO A 158 11.41 -6.87 7.18
CA PRO A 158 12.62 -6.80 6.37
C PRO A 158 12.75 -5.42 5.70
N LEU A 159 13.98 -4.96 5.54
CA LEU A 159 14.30 -3.68 4.89
C LEU A 159 13.72 -3.60 3.46
N SER A 160 13.59 -4.74 2.78
CA SER A 160 12.96 -4.81 1.45
C SER A 160 11.51 -4.27 1.43
N GLU A 161 10.76 -4.38 2.53
CA GLU A 161 9.42 -3.81 2.63
C GLU A 161 9.46 -2.27 2.73
N ALA A 162 10.44 -1.71 3.45
CA ALA A 162 10.67 -0.26 3.44
C ALA A 162 11.00 0.25 2.02
N LEU A 163 11.90 -0.45 1.32
CA LEU A 163 12.28 -0.08 -0.04
C LEU A 163 11.12 -0.23 -1.05
N ARG A 164 10.26 -1.23 -0.86
CA ARG A 164 9.03 -1.38 -1.64
C ARG A 164 8.03 -0.24 -1.39
N LEU A 165 7.86 0.18 -0.13
CA LEU A 165 7.08 1.37 0.19
C LEU A 165 7.65 2.60 -0.51
N MET A 166 8.96 2.83 -0.44
CA MET A 166 9.60 3.95 -1.10
C MET A 166 9.38 3.94 -2.62
N LEU A 167 9.45 2.76 -3.27
CA LEU A 167 9.14 2.61 -4.70
C LEU A 167 7.70 3.05 -4.99
N ASN A 168 6.73 2.50 -4.27
CA ASN A 168 5.31 2.75 -4.53
C ASN A 168 4.93 4.21 -4.26
N ARG A 169 5.46 4.80 -3.21
CA ARG A 169 5.16 6.18 -2.83
C ARG A 169 5.83 7.20 -3.74
N GLY A 170 7.06 6.92 -4.16
CA GLY A 170 7.74 7.74 -5.16
C GLY A 170 7.04 7.71 -6.53
N MET A 171 6.57 6.54 -6.97
CA MET A 171 5.76 6.45 -8.19
C MET A 171 4.43 7.22 -8.06
N GLY A 172 3.75 7.11 -6.93
CA GLY A 172 2.54 7.90 -6.65
C GLY A 172 2.80 9.41 -6.71
N LEU A 173 3.93 9.85 -6.16
CA LEU A 173 4.35 11.26 -6.22
C LEU A 173 4.63 11.71 -7.67
N MET A 174 5.27 10.88 -8.49
CA MET A 174 5.47 11.16 -9.92
C MET A 174 4.15 11.27 -10.68
N PHE A 175 3.19 10.37 -10.45
CA PHE A 175 1.85 10.47 -11.06
C PHE A 175 1.13 11.75 -10.65
N ALA A 176 1.23 12.16 -9.39
CA ALA A 176 0.68 13.43 -8.92
C ALA A 176 1.34 14.62 -9.63
N GLY A 177 2.66 14.60 -9.79
CA GLY A 177 3.41 15.61 -10.54
C GLY A 177 2.98 15.72 -12.01
N GLU A 178 2.80 14.59 -12.70
CA GLU A 178 2.27 14.60 -14.09
C GLU A 178 0.87 15.23 -14.18
N LYS A 179 0.00 14.92 -13.20
CA LYS A 179 -1.35 15.53 -13.16
C LYS A 179 -1.28 17.04 -12.89
N LEU A 180 -0.39 17.49 -12.02
CA LEU A 180 -0.15 18.92 -11.79
C LEU A 180 0.37 19.62 -13.05
N ALA A 181 1.36 19.04 -13.72
CA ALA A 181 1.90 19.57 -14.99
C ALA A 181 0.81 19.73 -16.07
N LYS A 182 -0.14 18.79 -16.12
CA LYS A 182 -1.29 18.79 -17.03
C LYS A 182 -2.46 19.64 -16.56
N LYS A 183 -2.35 20.32 -15.41
CA LYS A 183 -3.44 21.08 -14.75
C LYS A 183 -4.72 20.25 -14.62
N SER A 184 -4.58 18.99 -14.22
CA SER A 184 -5.70 18.06 -14.06
C SER A 184 -6.67 18.54 -12.99
N ALA A 185 -7.98 18.41 -13.24
CA ALA A 185 -9.03 18.68 -12.26
C ALA A 185 -9.15 17.58 -11.18
N ASP A 186 -8.40 16.47 -11.30
CA ASP A 186 -8.43 15.36 -10.34
C ASP A 186 -7.57 15.69 -9.10
N THR A 187 -8.03 16.67 -8.34
CA THR A 187 -7.36 17.15 -7.13
C THR A 187 -7.28 16.08 -6.05
N ASN A 188 -8.31 15.24 -5.93
CA ASN A 188 -8.35 14.14 -4.98
C ASN A 188 -7.23 13.12 -5.20
N PHE A 189 -6.94 12.76 -6.46
CA PHE A 189 -5.83 11.87 -6.77
C PHE A 189 -4.49 12.48 -6.34
N ILE A 190 -4.29 13.77 -6.59
CA ILE A 190 -3.05 14.48 -6.24
C ILE A 190 -2.87 14.47 -4.71
N LEU A 191 -3.91 14.90 -3.96
CA LEU A 191 -3.88 14.93 -2.49
C LEU A 191 -3.66 13.55 -1.87
N ARG A 192 -4.37 12.53 -2.39
CA ARG A 192 -4.17 11.13 -1.92
C ARG A 192 -2.72 10.70 -2.08
N ASN A 193 -2.08 11.02 -3.20
CA ASN A 193 -0.69 10.62 -3.43
C ASN A 193 0.30 11.43 -2.61
N PHE A 194 0.04 12.72 -2.36
CA PHE A 194 0.84 13.52 -1.44
C PHE A 194 0.84 12.93 -0.03
N ASN A 195 -0.34 12.69 0.52
CA ASN A 195 -0.46 12.13 1.86
C ASN A 195 0.04 10.68 1.93
N LYS A 196 -0.22 9.84 0.91
CA LYS A 196 0.35 8.49 0.81
C LYS A 196 1.88 8.51 0.73
N CYS A 197 2.49 9.51 0.08
CA CYS A 197 3.94 9.67 0.04
C CYS A 197 4.49 9.97 1.44
N THR A 198 3.90 10.94 2.13
CA THR A 198 4.29 11.29 3.50
C THR A 198 4.18 10.10 4.46
N LEU A 199 3.02 9.43 4.49
CA LEU A 199 2.81 8.24 5.32
C LEU A 199 3.82 7.14 4.99
N GLY A 200 4.06 6.88 3.70
CA GLY A 200 4.99 5.84 3.29
C GLY A 200 6.44 6.16 3.62
N CYS A 201 6.87 7.43 3.58
CA CYS A 201 8.19 7.85 4.03
C CYS A 201 8.36 7.60 5.54
N GLY A 202 7.39 8.00 6.35
CA GLY A 202 7.42 7.73 7.79
C GLY A 202 7.43 6.24 8.11
N ASP A 203 6.53 5.47 7.48
CA ASP A 203 6.44 4.02 7.67
C ASP A 203 7.74 3.31 7.28
N ALA A 204 8.34 3.67 6.13
CA ALA A 204 9.60 3.10 5.67
C ALA A 204 10.78 3.41 6.61
N LEU A 205 10.82 4.64 7.15
CA LEU A 205 11.82 5.02 8.15
C LEU A 205 11.66 4.23 9.44
N LEU A 206 10.43 4.05 9.93
CA LEU A 206 10.13 3.23 11.12
C LEU A 206 10.51 1.77 10.91
N ILE A 207 10.21 1.18 9.73
CA ILE A 207 10.62 -0.19 9.40
C ILE A 207 12.15 -0.31 9.44
N SER A 208 12.87 0.61 8.80
CA SER A 208 14.34 0.55 8.73
C SER A 208 15.02 0.65 10.11
N ARG A 209 14.33 1.19 11.09
CA ARG A 209 14.81 1.36 12.47
C ARG A 209 14.23 0.35 13.47
N GLY A 210 13.39 -0.61 13.01
CA GLY A 210 12.73 -1.57 13.90
C GLY A 210 11.70 -0.93 14.83
N LEU A 211 11.17 0.23 14.48
CA LEU A 211 10.21 1.00 15.29
C LEU A 211 8.79 0.98 14.74
N TYR A 212 8.53 0.20 13.69
CA TYR A 212 7.19 0.10 13.10
C TYR A 212 6.15 -0.37 14.12
N ARG A 213 4.91 0.07 13.94
CA ARG A 213 3.76 -0.34 14.77
C ARG A 213 2.57 -0.64 13.85
N TRP A 214 1.69 -1.56 14.26
CA TRP A 214 0.55 -1.94 13.44
C TRP A 214 -0.51 -0.84 13.34
N LYS A 215 -0.72 -0.06 14.41
CA LYS A 215 -1.64 1.08 14.42
C LYS A 215 -0.96 2.34 13.91
N ILE A 216 -1.66 3.08 13.04
CA ILE A 216 -1.12 4.32 12.47
C ILE A 216 -0.93 5.41 13.52
N SER A 217 -1.77 5.46 14.56
CA SER A 217 -1.62 6.40 15.68
C SER A 217 -0.32 6.16 16.44
N GLU A 218 0.01 4.89 16.72
CA GLU A 218 1.25 4.52 17.38
C GLU A 218 2.49 4.84 16.51
N ARG A 219 2.38 4.72 15.17
CA ARG A 219 3.43 5.16 14.24
C ARG A 219 3.64 6.68 14.30
N ALA A 220 2.55 7.45 14.34
CA ALA A 220 2.63 8.90 14.48
C ALA A 220 3.33 9.31 15.78
N GLU A 221 3.01 8.66 16.91
CA GLU A 221 3.67 8.86 18.19
C GLU A 221 5.18 8.51 18.13
N CYS A 222 5.53 7.39 17.51
CA CYS A 222 6.93 7.01 17.33
C CYS A 222 7.70 8.07 16.54
N LEU A 223 7.14 8.58 15.43
CA LEU A 223 7.77 9.63 14.63
C LEU A 223 7.86 10.97 15.37
N ALA A 224 6.81 11.35 16.12
CA ALA A 224 6.81 12.55 16.93
C ALA A 224 7.90 12.53 18.03
N ASN A 225 8.24 11.34 18.53
CA ASN A 225 9.30 11.15 19.52
C ASN A 225 10.71 11.09 18.90
N MET A 226 10.83 10.94 17.57
CA MET A 226 12.11 10.92 16.86
C MET A 226 12.60 12.34 16.56
N GLN A 227 13.02 13.08 17.59
CA GLN A 227 13.41 14.50 17.48
C GLN A 227 14.92 14.74 17.29
N ASN A 228 15.65 13.76 16.76
CA ASN A 228 17.12 13.78 16.67
C ASN A 228 17.67 14.72 15.58
N SER A 229 16.82 15.20 14.66
CA SER A 229 17.20 16.12 13.59
C SER A 229 16.02 16.97 13.14
N GLU A 230 16.29 18.10 12.48
CA GLU A 230 15.23 18.94 11.89
C GLU A 230 14.42 18.15 10.85
N PHE A 231 15.06 17.23 10.12
CA PHE A 231 14.36 16.34 9.19
C PHE A 231 13.36 15.45 9.91
N SER A 232 13.75 14.79 11.01
CA SER A 232 12.85 13.92 11.79
C SER A 232 11.66 14.68 12.36
N LYS A 233 11.88 15.88 12.88
CA LYS A 233 10.81 16.76 13.37
C LYS A 233 9.82 17.12 12.26
N ARG A 234 10.34 17.55 11.09
CA ARG A 234 9.53 17.93 9.94
C ARG A 234 8.72 16.74 9.40
N LEU A 235 9.34 15.58 9.24
CA LEU A 235 8.65 14.36 8.82
C LEU A 235 7.56 13.95 9.80
N GLY A 236 7.83 14.02 11.11
CA GLY A 236 6.84 13.70 12.16
C GLY A 236 5.62 14.62 12.11
N ALA A 237 5.82 15.94 11.96
CA ALA A 237 4.73 16.90 11.80
C ALA A 237 3.88 16.63 10.55
N LYS A 238 4.52 16.49 9.39
CA LYS A 238 3.85 16.14 8.12
C LYS A 238 3.13 14.79 8.18
N TYR A 239 3.70 13.81 8.90
CA TYR A 239 3.06 12.51 9.08
C TYR A 239 1.76 12.62 9.89
N ALA A 240 1.76 13.43 10.97
CA ALA A 240 0.56 13.67 11.77
C ALA A 240 -0.55 14.35 10.94
N GLU A 241 -0.20 15.33 10.09
CA GLU A 241 -1.11 15.95 9.14
C GLU A 241 -1.68 14.92 8.15
N ALA A 242 -0.83 14.05 7.60
CA ALA A 242 -1.24 13.00 6.67
C ALA A 242 -2.12 11.93 7.34
N VAL A 243 -1.93 11.64 8.64
CA VAL A 243 -2.84 10.78 9.42
C VAL A 243 -4.20 11.45 9.59
N SER A 244 -4.24 12.74 9.90
CA SER A 244 -5.49 13.51 9.99
C SER A 244 -6.24 13.49 8.66
N PHE A 245 -5.55 13.75 7.55
CA PHE A 245 -6.12 13.66 6.21
C PHE A 245 -6.60 12.24 5.88
N LYS A 246 -5.87 11.20 6.26
CA LYS A 246 -6.29 9.81 6.05
C LYS A 246 -7.64 9.50 6.70
N PHE A 247 -7.90 10.03 7.89
CA PHE A 247 -9.15 9.79 8.61
C PHE A 247 -10.29 10.72 8.18
N SER A 248 -9.95 11.97 7.87
CA SER A 248 -10.90 13.03 7.49
C SER A 248 -10.33 13.79 6.28
N PRO A 249 -10.42 13.20 5.08
CA PRO A 249 -9.95 13.86 3.87
C PRO A 249 -10.68 15.18 3.64
N ALA A 250 -9.94 16.17 3.18
CA ALA A 250 -10.49 17.47 2.77
C ALA A 250 -10.32 17.65 1.26
N ASP A 251 -11.19 18.43 0.67
CA ASP A 251 -11.07 18.89 -0.73
C ASP A 251 -10.13 20.09 -0.84
N GLY A 252 -9.61 20.27 -2.05
CA GLY A 252 -8.80 21.43 -2.42
C GLY A 252 -7.30 21.15 -2.30
N LEU A 253 -6.56 21.59 -3.32
CA LEU A 253 -5.10 21.57 -3.31
C LEU A 253 -4.56 22.63 -2.35
N PRO A 254 -3.34 22.46 -1.80
CA PRO A 254 -2.65 23.52 -1.06
C PRO A 254 -2.48 24.77 -1.94
N GLU A 255 -2.26 25.93 -1.34
CA GLU A 255 -2.08 27.22 -2.05
C GLU A 255 -0.99 27.13 -3.15
N SER A 256 0.08 26.41 -2.87
CA SER A 256 1.16 26.15 -3.82
C SER A 256 1.40 24.64 -3.98
N PRO A 257 0.62 23.95 -4.86
CA PRO A 257 0.78 22.51 -5.07
C PRO A 257 2.16 22.11 -5.61
N ALA A 258 2.80 23.02 -6.35
CA ALA A 258 4.15 22.83 -6.86
C ALA A 258 5.18 22.80 -5.72
N ALA A 259 5.10 23.76 -4.80
CA ALA A 259 6.00 23.81 -3.65
C ALA A 259 5.80 22.60 -2.74
N GLU A 260 4.56 22.17 -2.53
CA GLU A 260 4.25 20.95 -1.76
C GLU A 260 4.83 19.70 -2.43
N TRP A 261 4.71 19.58 -3.76
CA TRP A 261 5.32 18.46 -4.48
C TRP A 261 6.84 18.43 -4.32
N GLU A 262 7.52 19.57 -4.47
CA GLU A 262 8.97 19.70 -4.30
C GLU A 262 9.40 19.34 -2.86
N GLU A 263 8.65 19.79 -1.87
CA GLU A 263 8.89 19.43 -0.47
C GLU A 263 8.77 17.93 -0.26
N LEU A 264 7.73 17.31 -0.77
CA LEU A 264 7.52 15.86 -0.65
C LEU A 264 8.60 15.07 -1.41
N ALA A 265 9.05 15.55 -2.57
CA ALA A 265 10.17 14.97 -3.28
C ALA A 265 11.47 15.06 -2.47
N ALA A 266 11.70 16.18 -1.79
CA ALA A 266 12.85 16.33 -0.88
C ALA A 266 12.75 15.40 0.34
N ILE A 267 11.58 15.27 0.95
CA ILE A 267 11.32 14.33 2.05
C ILE A 267 11.57 12.89 1.57
N TRP A 268 11.05 12.50 0.40
CA TRP A 268 11.24 11.17 -0.16
C TRP A 268 12.73 10.87 -0.39
N ARG A 269 13.46 11.79 -1.02
CA ARG A 269 14.92 11.65 -1.25
C ARG A 269 15.69 11.48 0.05
N ARG A 270 15.40 12.34 1.04
CA ARG A 270 16.09 12.29 2.35
C ARG A 270 15.76 11.00 3.09
N THR A 271 14.48 10.58 3.11
CA THR A 271 14.06 9.32 3.74
C THR A 271 14.81 8.14 3.14
N LEU A 272 14.89 8.05 1.81
CA LEU A 272 15.58 6.94 1.14
C LEU A 272 17.08 6.94 1.47
N ALA A 273 17.73 8.10 1.51
CA ALA A 273 19.12 8.23 1.89
C ALA A 273 19.36 7.75 3.34
N GLU A 274 18.49 8.15 4.27
CA GLU A 274 18.55 7.70 5.68
C GLU A 274 18.36 6.18 5.83
N ILE A 275 17.39 5.60 5.11
CA ILE A 275 17.13 4.14 5.11
C ILE A 275 18.34 3.35 4.60
N LEU A 276 19.03 3.88 3.60
CA LEU A 276 20.21 3.25 2.98
C LEU A 276 21.52 3.57 3.70
N GLY A 277 21.50 4.45 4.69
CA GLY A 277 22.70 4.90 5.41
C GLY A 277 23.70 5.63 4.50
N VAL A 278 23.22 6.41 3.51
CA VAL A 278 24.07 7.16 2.59
C VAL A 278 23.91 8.66 2.77
N ASP A 279 24.98 9.38 2.49
CA ASP A 279 25.00 10.83 2.50
C ASP A 279 24.61 11.37 1.10
N GLY A 280 23.31 11.54 0.91
CA GLY A 280 22.70 12.05 -0.32
C GLY A 280 22.11 10.98 -1.24
N ILE A 281 21.11 11.42 -2.03
CA ILE A 281 20.30 10.55 -2.90
C ILE A 281 21.12 10.02 -4.11
N GLU A 282 22.14 10.74 -4.54
CA GLU A 282 23.02 10.37 -5.65
C GLU A 282 23.80 9.08 -5.36
N LYS A 283 24.05 8.77 -4.09
CA LYS A 283 24.67 7.51 -3.65
C LYS A 283 23.66 6.36 -3.51
N ALA A 284 22.36 6.66 -3.43
CA ALA A 284 21.32 5.68 -3.18
C ALA A 284 21.26 4.58 -4.26
N ALA A 285 21.40 4.92 -5.53
CA ALA A 285 21.39 3.93 -6.61
C ALA A 285 22.54 2.91 -6.51
N GLY A 286 23.68 3.34 -5.98
CA GLY A 286 24.82 2.45 -5.66
C GLY A 286 24.52 1.53 -4.49
N ALA A 287 23.99 2.08 -3.39
CA ALA A 287 23.62 1.33 -2.19
C ALA A 287 22.51 0.31 -2.47
N ILE A 288 21.49 0.66 -3.25
CA ILE A 288 20.42 -0.27 -3.68
C ILE A 288 21.03 -1.44 -4.47
N ARG A 289 21.97 -1.17 -5.39
CA ARG A 289 22.65 -2.23 -6.13
C ARG A 289 23.47 -3.15 -5.23
N ALA A 290 24.16 -2.59 -4.25
CA ALA A 290 24.95 -3.39 -3.30
C ALA A 290 24.05 -4.35 -2.49
N GLN A 291 22.89 -3.91 -2.04
CA GLN A 291 21.93 -4.77 -1.34
C GLN A 291 21.38 -5.89 -2.23
N SER A 292 21.14 -5.63 -3.51
CA SER A 292 20.59 -6.62 -4.44
C SER A 292 21.54 -7.76 -4.81
N HIS A 293 22.84 -7.63 -4.54
CA HIS A 293 23.83 -8.68 -4.79
C HIS A 293 23.93 -9.73 -3.67
N SER A 294 23.31 -9.50 -2.53
CA SER A 294 23.36 -10.42 -1.39
C SER A 294 22.35 -11.59 -1.48
N GLU A 295 21.49 -11.63 -2.51
CA GLU A 295 20.41 -12.61 -2.60
C GLU A 295 20.71 -13.73 -3.61
N THR A 296 20.46 -14.97 -3.18
CA THR A 296 20.69 -16.22 -3.93
C THR A 296 19.78 -16.45 -5.15
N ALA A 297 18.91 -15.50 -5.49
CA ALA A 297 17.89 -15.65 -6.54
C ALA A 297 18.27 -15.08 -7.91
N GLY A 298 19.56 -14.77 -8.17
CA GLY A 298 20.02 -14.00 -9.33
C GLY A 298 19.51 -14.48 -10.70
N ILE A 299 19.61 -15.79 -11.01
CA ILE A 299 19.15 -16.33 -12.31
C ILE A 299 17.62 -16.18 -12.43
N LYS A 300 16.87 -16.45 -11.36
CA LYS A 300 15.41 -16.31 -11.33
C LYS A 300 15.01 -14.84 -11.55
N ASN A 301 15.70 -13.91 -10.93
CA ASN A 301 15.49 -12.47 -11.12
C ASN A 301 15.78 -12.02 -12.54
N PHE A 302 16.89 -12.49 -13.13
CA PHE A 302 17.23 -12.25 -14.53
C PHE A 302 16.14 -12.74 -15.49
N LEU A 303 15.65 -13.97 -15.30
CA LEU A 303 14.58 -14.53 -16.13
C LEU A 303 13.26 -13.77 -15.96
N ARG A 304 12.87 -13.45 -14.72
CA ARG A 304 11.67 -12.65 -14.45
C ARG A 304 11.75 -11.28 -15.13
N TRP A 305 12.88 -10.59 -15.01
CA TRP A 305 13.07 -9.30 -15.66
C TRP A 305 12.98 -9.40 -17.18
N THR A 306 13.73 -10.32 -17.78
CA THR A 306 13.76 -10.53 -19.24
C THR A 306 12.36 -10.83 -19.79
N LEU A 307 11.63 -11.76 -19.18
CA LEU A 307 10.29 -12.14 -19.61
C LEU A 307 9.30 -10.98 -19.49
N ARG A 308 9.33 -10.21 -18.43
CA ARG A 308 8.38 -9.13 -18.17
C ARG A 308 8.71 -7.84 -18.93
N MET A 309 9.99 -7.53 -19.07
CA MET A 309 10.44 -6.34 -19.81
C MET A 309 10.56 -6.56 -21.30
N GLY A 310 10.56 -7.83 -21.77
CA GLY A 310 10.71 -8.19 -23.18
C GLY A 310 12.11 -7.86 -23.75
N ARG A 311 13.12 -7.73 -22.89
CA ARG A 311 14.51 -7.46 -23.29
C ARG A 311 15.50 -8.06 -22.30
N VAL A 312 16.63 -8.53 -22.83
CA VAL A 312 17.73 -9.00 -22.01
C VAL A 312 18.47 -7.81 -21.40
N ASP A 313 18.80 -7.91 -20.14
CA ASP A 313 19.63 -6.92 -19.46
C ASP A 313 21.08 -7.45 -19.39
N PHE A 314 21.98 -6.77 -20.05
CA PHE A 314 23.43 -7.08 -20.04
C PHE A 314 24.21 -6.23 -19.02
N SER A 315 23.52 -5.47 -18.16
CA SER A 315 24.19 -4.65 -17.16
C SER A 315 24.72 -5.49 -15.99
N ARG A 316 25.61 -4.88 -15.19
CA ARG A 316 26.09 -5.48 -13.94
C ARG A 316 24.96 -5.77 -12.94
N SER A 317 23.79 -5.14 -13.10
CA SER A 317 22.60 -5.38 -12.29
C SER A 317 21.64 -6.40 -12.88
N ALA A 318 22.03 -7.16 -13.90
CA ALA A 318 21.16 -8.13 -14.59
C ALA A 318 20.48 -9.12 -13.64
N PHE A 319 21.19 -9.55 -12.60
CA PHE A 319 20.75 -10.53 -11.61
C PHE A 319 20.15 -9.92 -10.34
N ALA A 320 20.06 -8.58 -10.27
CA ALA A 320 19.51 -7.88 -9.12
C ALA A 320 18.00 -8.10 -8.98
N ASP A 321 17.47 -7.94 -7.76
CA ASP A 321 16.04 -7.98 -7.52
C ASP A 321 15.30 -6.95 -8.41
N PRO A 322 14.26 -7.36 -9.14
CA PRO A 322 13.55 -6.48 -10.06
C PRO A 322 12.90 -5.25 -9.39
N THR A 323 12.44 -5.36 -8.13
CA THR A 323 11.88 -4.26 -7.37
C THR A 323 12.96 -3.22 -7.07
N LEU A 324 14.13 -3.66 -6.63
CA LEU A 324 15.29 -2.79 -6.36
C LEU A 324 15.83 -2.14 -7.63
N LYS A 325 15.83 -2.86 -8.76
CA LYS A 325 16.15 -2.26 -10.07
C LYS A 325 15.18 -1.15 -10.43
N THR A 326 13.90 -1.39 -10.24
CA THR A 326 12.85 -0.40 -10.52
C THR A 326 13.00 0.81 -9.61
N LEU A 327 13.30 0.61 -8.31
CA LEU A 327 13.60 1.70 -7.37
C LEU A 327 14.83 2.51 -7.81
N SER A 328 15.89 1.85 -8.29
CA SER A 328 17.07 2.57 -8.84
C SER A 328 16.74 3.42 -10.06
N MET A 329 15.79 2.99 -10.91
CA MET A 329 15.30 3.81 -12.03
C MET A 329 14.52 5.02 -11.50
N LEU A 330 13.63 4.83 -10.54
CA LEU A 330 12.86 5.90 -9.92
C LEU A 330 13.75 6.95 -9.25
N VAL A 331 14.82 6.51 -8.55
CA VAL A 331 15.80 7.42 -7.93
C VAL A 331 16.39 8.37 -8.95
N LYS A 332 16.74 7.92 -10.15
CA LYS A 332 17.29 8.79 -11.21
C LYS A 332 16.30 9.90 -11.60
N GLU A 333 15.02 9.55 -11.76
CA GLU A 333 13.98 10.50 -12.16
C GLU A 333 13.69 11.52 -11.06
N LEU A 334 13.56 11.09 -9.82
CA LEU A 334 13.29 11.97 -8.68
C LEU A 334 14.54 12.72 -8.17
N SER A 335 15.74 12.37 -8.63
CA SER A 335 16.98 13.11 -8.33
C SER A 335 17.26 14.23 -9.31
N ALA A 336 16.68 14.18 -10.51
CA ALA A 336 16.81 15.26 -11.48
C ALA A 336 16.12 16.52 -10.92
N ALA A 337 16.90 17.59 -10.74
CA ALA A 337 16.36 18.87 -10.29
C ALA A 337 15.50 19.48 -11.40
N GLY A 338 14.24 19.74 -11.11
CA GLY A 338 13.32 20.42 -12.03
C GLY A 338 11.87 20.02 -11.81
N ALA A 339 10.95 20.86 -12.29
CA ALA A 339 9.52 20.69 -12.11
C ALA A 339 9.02 19.40 -12.79
N TYR A 340 8.32 18.57 -12.05
CA TYR A 340 7.53 17.41 -12.48
C TYR A 340 8.18 16.50 -13.53
N PRO A 341 9.05 15.56 -13.14
CA PRO A 341 9.67 14.65 -14.11
C PRO A 341 8.60 13.80 -14.81
N GLN A 342 8.72 13.66 -16.13
CA GLN A 342 7.89 12.71 -16.88
C GLN A 342 8.25 11.28 -16.49
N ILE A 343 7.24 10.43 -16.39
CA ILE A 343 7.47 9.01 -16.09
C ILE A 343 7.94 8.28 -17.36
N PRO A 344 9.19 7.80 -17.43
CA PRO A 344 9.64 7.05 -18.58
C PRO A 344 8.80 5.77 -18.78
N PRO A 345 8.42 5.43 -20.03
CA PRO A 345 7.64 4.21 -20.30
C PRO A 345 8.29 2.93 -19.74
N THR A 346 9.62 2.88 -19.71
CA THR A 346 10.37 1.75 -19.15
C THR A 346 10.23 1.65 -17.63
N LEU A 347 10.25 2.77 -16.91
CA LEU A 347 10.00 2.81 -15.46
C LEU A 347 8.56 2.40 -15.16
N LEU A 348 7.59 2.97 -15.88
CA LEU A 348 6.17 2.62 -15.71
C LEU A 348 5.92 1.12 -15.94
N ARG A 349 6.51 0.54 -16.99
CA ARG A 349 6.40 -0.90 -17.27
C ARG A 349 7.05 -1.73 -16.16
N ALA A 350 8.24 -1.37 -15.71
CA ALA A 350 8.92 -2.07 -14.63
C ALA A 350 8.09 -2.03 -13.33
N TRP A 351 7.59 -0.85 -12.97
CA TRP A 351 6.75 -0.70 -11.78
C TRP A 351 5.48 -1.57 -11.86
N LYS A 352 4.75 -1.58 -12.99
CA LYS A 352 3.55 -2.43 -13.16
C LYS A 352 3.82 -3.93 -12.99
N HIS A 353 5.04 -4.39 -13.21
CA HIS A 353 5.39 -5.81 -13.14
C HIS A 353 6.06 -6.24 -11.83
N PHE A 354 6.70 -5.31 -11.11
CA PHE A 354 7.58 -5.61 -9.99
C PHE A 354 7.27 -4.83 -8.70
N ASN A 355 6.15 -4.15 -8.69
CA ASN A 355 5.60 -3.46 -7.53
C ASN A 355 5.01 -4.45 -6.51
#